data_99f9aea42002830c6ea5265caedf54ad
#
_entry.id   99f9aea42002830c6ea5265caedf54ad
#
_cell.length_a   1.000
_cell.length_b   1.000
_cell.length_c   1.000
_cell.angle_alpha   90.00
_cell.angle_beta   90.00
_cell.angle_gamma   90.00
#
_symmetry.space_group_name_H-M   'P 1'
#
loop_
_entity.id
_entity.type
_entity.pdbx_description
1 polymer ?
#
loop_
_entity_poly.entity_id
_entity_poly.type
_entity_poly.pdbx_seq_one_letter_code
_entity_poly.pdbx_strand_id
1 'polypeptide(L)'
;MEILSTIITSLALTSSPVPIVVDIQSATACIQDDCYPVLVGKNTPKGTFGLQLSTTPDPLYKGSVLAFKSDSTGTYAIHRVWNGKPSERRNERLAGVVTERLITNGCVNVSDEVYDLFKQHKVVIIK
;
A
#
# COMPACT_ATOMS: atom_id res chain seq x y z
N MET A 1 37.48 2.51 -6.70
CA MET A 1 36.71 2.39 -5.46
C MET A 1 35.53 3.36 -5.42
N GLU A 2 35.75 4.59 -5.72
CA GLU A 2 34.68 5.61 -5.71
C GLU A 2 33.61 5.31 -6.75
N ILE A 3 34.01 4.88 -7.95
CA ILE A 3 33.07 4.53 -9.01
C ILE A 3 32.17 3.37 -8.59
N LEU A 4 32.74 2.36 -7.92
CA LEU A 4 31.99 1.21 -7.44
C LEU A 4 30.96 1.63 -6.38
N SER A 5 31.34 2.50 -5.45
CA SER A 5 30.43 3.01 -4.43
C SER A 5 29.26 3.76 -5.06
N THR A 6 29.50 4.55 -6.08
CA THR A 6 28.45 5.29 -6.79
C THR A 6 27.47 4.33 -7.46
N ILE A 7 27.95 3.26 -8.10
CA ILE A 7 27.10 2.25 -8.74
C ILE A 7 26.22 1.55 -7.69
N ILE A 8 26.80 1.16 -6.56
CA ILE A 8 26.05 0.50 -5.47
C ILE A 8 24.95 1.42 -4.96
N THR A 9 25.25 2.70 -4.77
CA THR A 9 24.28 3.70 -4.32
C THR A 9 23.09 3.80 -5.28
N SER A 10 23.35 3.84 -6.60
CA SER A 10 22.29 3.90 -7.61
C SER A 10 21.40 2.69 -7.53
N LEU A 11 21.95 1.48 -7.38
CA LEU A 11 21.17 0.25 -7.28
C LEU A 11 20.33 0.24 -6.01
N ALA A 12 20.85 0.75 -4.90
CA ALA A 12 20.11 0.81 -3.64
C ALA A 12 18.90 1.73 -3.71
N LEU A 13 18.91 2.74 -4.59
CA LEU A 13 17.80 3.69 -4.74
C LEU A 13 16.64 3.17 -5.58
N THR A 14 16.78 2.05 -6.32
CA THR A 14 15.77 1.57 -7.26
C THR A 14 14.73 0.65 -6.63
N SER A 15 15.07 -0.04 -5.54
CA SER A 15 14.13 -0.93 -4.86
C SER A 15 14.61 -1.25 -3.45
N SER A 16 13.68 -1.65 -2.59
CA SER A 16 13.98 -2.10 -1.23
C SER A 16 13.60 -3.56 -1.07
N PRO A 17 14.48 -4.42 -0.49
CA PRO A 17 14.14 -5.81 -0.19
C PRO A 17 13.23 -5.96 1.05
N VAL A 18 13.07 -4.92 1.83
CA VAL A 18 12.26 -4.96 3.05
C VAL A 18 10.78 -5.05 2.68
N PRO A 19 10.02 -6.03 3.19
CA PRO A 19 8.60 -6.13 2.89
C PRO A 19 7.79 -5.07 3.64
N ILE A 20 6.66 -4.69 3.02
CA ILE A 20 5.60 -3.99 3.73
C ILE A 20 4.81 -5.05 4.49
N VAL A 21 4.53 -4.83 5.76
CA VAL A 21 3.72 -5.76 6.57
C VAL A 21 2.40 -5.09 6.92
N VAL A 22 1.31 -5.63 6.40
CA VAL A 22 -0.05 -5.14 6.69
C VAL A 22 -0.66 -6.05 7.75
N ASP A 23 -1.14 -5.46 8.83
CA ASP A 23 -1.88 -6.15 9.88
C ASP A 23 -3.34 -5.71 9.81
N ILE A 24 -4.23 -6.63 9.41
CA ILE A 24 -5.65 -6.31 9.24
C ILE A 24 -6.28 -5.95 10.58
N GLN A 25 -5.97 -6.69 11.63
CA GLN A 25 -6.60 -6.51 12.93
C GLN A 25 -6.34 -5.13 13.52
N SER A 26 -5.13 -4.61 13.34
CA SER A 26 -4.77 -3.26 13.81
C SER A 26 -4.96 -2.19 12.74
N ALA A 27 -5.29 -2.58 11.51
CA ALA A 27 -5.42 -1.67 10.37
C ALA A 27 -4.18 -0.78 10.23
N THR A 28 -3.01 -1.42 10.19
CA THR A 28 -1.72 -0.75 10.04
C THR A 28 -0.91 -1.40 8.94
N ALA A 29 0.02 -0.65 8.37
CA ALA A 29 1.05 -1.16 7.50
C ALA A 29 2.40 -0.65 7.98
N CYS A 30 3.36 -1.53 8.13
CA CYS A 30 4.67 -1.21 8.69
C CYS A 30 5.78 -1.52 7.72
N ILE A 31 6.79 -0.67 7.70
CA ILE A 31 8.10 -0.96 7.13
C ILE A 31 9.04 -1.02 8.32
N GLN A 32 9.45 -2.25 8.72
CA GLN A 32 10.20 -2.46 9.96
C GLN A 32 9.42 -1.84 11.14
N ASP A 33 10.02 -0.93 11.90
CA ASP A 33 9.39 -0.35 13.08
C ASP A 33 8.49 0.87 12.77
N ASP A 34 8.49 1.34 11.53
CA ASP A 34 7.69 2.49 11.12
C ASP A 34 6.32 2.03 10.64
N CYS A 35 5.30 2.29 11.43
CA CYS A 35 3.94 1.85 11.17
C CYS A 35 3.02 3.03 10.86
N TYR A 36 2.10 2.80 9.93
CA TYR A 36 1.18 3.81 9.44
C TYR A 36 -0.25 3.28 9.47
N PRO A 37 -1.25 4.11 9.79
CA PRO A 37 -2.64 3.68 9.67
C PRO A 37 -3.01 3.47 8.21
N VAL A 38 -3.85 2.46 7.96
CA VAL A 38 -4.36 2.19 6.62
C VAL A 38 -5.87 1.93 6.68
N LEU A 39 -6.54 2.16 5.55
CA LEU A 39 -7.87 1.61 5.34
C LEU A 39 -7.70 0.23 4.73
N VAL A 40 -8.38 -0.74 5.28
CA VAL A 40 -8.25 -2.15 4.89
C VAL A 40 -9.61 -2.83 5.08
N GLY A 41 -9.78 -4.02 4.55
CA GLY A 41 -11.01 -4.77 4.69
C GLY A 41 -10.82 -6.01 5.56
N LYS A 42 -11.89 -6.46 6.20
CA LYS A 42 -11.86 -7.74 6.94
C LYS A 42 -11.52 -8.91 6.02
N ASN A 43 -11.87 -8.78 4.73
CA ASN A 43 -11.66 -9.82 3.72
C ASN A 43 -10.45 -9.54 2.83
N THR A 44 -9.58 -8.60 3.22
CA THR A 44 -8.33 -8.38 2.50
C THR A 44 -7.54 -9.68 2.47
N PRO A 45 -7.09 -10.14 1.29
CA PRO A 45 -6.40 -11.42 1.19
C PRO A 45 -5.14 -11.46 2.05
N LYS A 46 -4.99 -12.52 2.85
CA LYS A 46 -3.80 -12.74 3.67
C LYS A 46 -2.77 -13.55 2.90
N GLY A 47 -1.52 -13.30 3.15
CA GLY A 47 -0.42 -14.02 2.52
C GLY A 47 0.74 -13.10 2.19
N THR A 48 1.69 -13.64 1.43
CA THR A 48 2.85 -12.92 0.93
C THR A 48 2.68 -12.74 -0.57
N PHE A 49 2.75 -11.48 -1.03
CA PHE A 49 2.48 -11.15 -2.43
C PHE A 49 3.57 -10.25 -2.98
N GLY A 50 3.90 -10.43 -4.26
CA GLY A 50 4.69 -9.47 -5.00
C GLY A 50 3.87 -8.22 -5.28
N LEU A 51 4.51 -7.07 -5.28
CA LEU A 51 3.89 -5.79 -5.62
C LEU A 51 4.28 -5.41 -7.04
N GLN A 52 3.28 -5.04 -7.84
CA GLN A 52 3.49 -4.54 -9.19
C GLN A 52 2.93 -3.14 -9.31
N LEU A 53 3.79 -2.18 -9.64
CA LEU A 53 3.37 -0.81 -9.92
C LEU A 53 2.61 -0.81 -11.23
N SER A 54 1.32 -0.47 -11.18
CA SER A 54 0.43 -0.48 -12.33
C SER A 54 -0.17 0.90 -12.53
N THR A 55 -0.04 1.43 -13.75
CA THR A 55 -0.68 2.70 -14.08
C THR A 55 -2.19 2.48 -14.26
N THR A 56 -2.97 3.50 -13.95
CA THR A 56 -4.40 3.46 -14.12
C THR A 56 -4.90 4.78 -14.72
N PRO A 57 -5.85 4.74 -15.65
CA PRO A 57 -6.43 5.96 -16.22
C PRO A 57 -7.44 6.62 -15.27
N ASP A 58 -7.90 5.94 -14.23
CA ASP A 58 -8.86 6.47 -13.29
C ASP A 58 -8.18 7.56 -12.43
N PRO A 59 -8.62 8.84 -12.54
CA PRO A 59 -7.98 9.93 -11.81
C PRO A 59 -8.09 9.82 -10.30
N LEU A 60 -9.02 9.01 -9.79
CA LEU A 60 -9.21 8.83 -8.35
C LEU A 60 -8.03 8.10 -7.70
N TYR A 61 -7.24 7.35 -8.48
CA TYR A 61 -6.04 6.69 -7.97
C TYR A 61 -4.77 7.53 -8.17
N LYS A 62 -4.88 8.70 -8.79
CA LYS A 62 -3.76 9.64 -9.01
C LYS A 62 -2.59 9.00 -9.76
N GLY A 63 -2.87 8.19 -10.77
CA GLY A 63 -1.90 7.71 -11.76
C GLY A 63 -1.45 6.27 -11.60
N SER A 64 -1.41 5.71 -10.39
CA SER A 64 -0.93 4.34 -10.23
C SER A 64 -1.45 3.68 -8.95
N VAL A 65 -1.33 2.35 -8.93
CA VAL A 65 -1.60 1.51 -7.77
C VAL A 65 -0.49 0.46 -7.67
N LEU A 66 -0.33 -0.12 -6.47
CA LEU A 66 0.56 -1.25 -6.25
C LEU A 66 -0.30 -2.51 -6.18
N ALA A 67 -0.45 -3.20 -7.30
CA ALA A 67 -1.27 -4.40 -7.38
C ALA A 67 -0.56 -5.57 -6.72
N PHE A 68 -1.29 -6.37 -5.92
CA PHE A 68 -0.70 -7.53 -5.26
C PHE A 68 -1.44 -8.82 -5.51
N LYS A 69 -2.68 -8.79 -5.97
CA LYS A 69 -3.42 -10.00 -6.30
C LYS A 69 -4.50 -9.69 -7.31
N SER A 70 -4.68 -10.59 -8.29
CA SER A 70 -5.79 -10.53 -9.23
C SER A 70 -6.47 -11.89 -9.29
N ASP A 71 -7.79 -11.91 -9.27
CA ASP A 71 -8.60 -13.11 -9.43
C ASP A 71 -9.88 -12.78 -10.20
N SER A 72 -10.82 -13.72 -10.24
CA SER A 72 -12.09 -13.55 -10.96
C SER A 72 -12.95 -12.41 -10.39
N THR A 73 -12.72 -11.99 -9.15
CA THR A 73 -13.48 -10.92 -8.51
C THR A 73 -12.88 -9.55 -8.72
N GLY A 74 -11.62 -9.47 -9.18
CA GLY A 74 -10.96 -8.21 -9.47
C GLY A 74 -9.51 -8.17 -9.05
N THR A 75 -8.96 -6.97 -8.99
CA THR A 75 -7.57 -6.72 -8.59
C THR A 75 -7.53 -6.08 -7.22
N TYR A 76 -6.67 -6.60 -6.35
CA TYR A 76 -6.41 -6.05 -5.04
C TYR A 76 -5.10 -5.28 -5.08
N ALA A 77 -5.11 -4.10 -4.50
CA ALA A 77 -3.95 -3.20 -4.58
C ALA A 77 -3.80 -2.35 -3.33
N ILE A 78 -2.58 -1.88 -3.12
CA ILE A 78 -2.31 -0.76 -2.22
C ILE A 78 -2.39 0.50 -3.06
N HIS A 79 -3.17 1.49 -2.64
CA HIS A 79 -3.32 2.73 -3.37
C HIS A 79 -3.59 3.91 -2.43
N ARG A 80 -3.51 5.11 -2.97
CA ARG A 80 -3.89 6.31 -2.23
C ARG A 80 -5.36 6.25 -1.86
N VAL A 81 -5.75 7.03 -0.86
CA VAL A 81 -7.15 7.06 -0.40
C VAL A 81 -8.08 7.34 -1.58
N TRP A 82 -9.03 6.46 -1.78
CA TRP A 82 -10.00 6.57 -2.87
C TRP A 82 -11.21 7.39 -2.38
N ASN A 83 -11.49 8.49 -3.05
CA ASN A 83 -12.54 9.43 -2.66
C ASN A 83 -13.72 9.47 -3.64
N GLY A 84 -13.94 8.39 -4.38
CA GLY A 84 -15.03 8.31 -5.35
C GLY A 84 -16.43 8.29 -4.74
N LYS A 85 -16.53 8.05 -3.44
CA LYS A 85 -17.80 8.10 -2.70
C LYS A 85 -17.59 8.95 -1.43
N PRO A 86 -17.81 10.26 -1.53
CA PRO A 86 -17.51 11.19 -0.41
C PRO A 86 -18.21 10.86 0.90
N SER A 87 -19.38 10.22 0.85
CA SER A 87 -20.12 9.82 2.05
C SER A 87 -19.37 8.81 2.90
N GLU A 88 -18.39 8.10 2.34
CA GLU A 88 -17.55 7.17 3.10
C GLU A 88 -16.52 7.86 3.97
N ARG A 89 -16.22 9.13 3.69
CA ARG A 89 -15.32 9.96 4.51
C ARG A 89 -13.97 9.26 4.77
N ARG A 90 -13.35 8.74 3.71
CA ARG A 90 -12.16 7.89 3.86
C ARG A 90 -10.95 8.64 4.44
N ASN A 91 -10.75 9.91 4.10
CA ASN A 91 -9.64 10.68 4.67
C ASN A 91 -9.81 10.86 6.18
N GLU A 92 -11.01 11.15 6.65
CA GLU A 92 -11.29 11.28 8.08
C GLU A 92 -11.14 9.95 8.79
N ARG A 93 -11.58 8.86 8.16
CA ARG A 93 -11.45 7.52 8.74
C ARG A 93 -10.00 7.09 8.87
N LEU A 94 -9.15 7.49 7.93
CA LEU A 94 -7.73 7.15 8.00
C LEU A 94 -7.07 7.69 9.28
N ALA A 95 -7.53 8.83 9.75
CA ALA A 95 -7.06 9.45 11.00
C ALA A 95 -7.82 8.94 12.23
N GLY A 96 -8.82 8.08 12.05
CA GLY A 96 -9.67 7.59 13.12
C GLY A 96 -9.16 6.33 13.80
N VAL A 97 -10.01 5.75 14.64
CA VAL A 97 -9.70 4.50 15.36
C VAL A 97 -9.78 3.30 14.41
N VAL A 98 -9.27 2.16 14.87
CA VAL A 98 -9.17 0.94 14.04
C VAL A 98 -10.50 0.55 13.41
N THR A 99 -11.59 0.57 14.17
CA THR A 99 -12.90 0.16 13.65
C THR A 99 -13.40 1.04 12.51
N GLU A 100 -12.97 2.29 12.45
CA GLU A 100 -13.31 3.19 11.36
C GLU A 100 -12.46 2.93 10.11
N ARG A 101 -11.35 2.21 10.24
CA ARG A 101 -10.45 1.93 9.14
C ARG A 101 -10.69 0.58 8.46
N LEU A 102 -11.57 -0.27 8.99
CA LEU A 102 -11.90 -1.59 8.44
C LEU A 102 -13.09 -1.49 7.49
N ILE A 103 -12.93 -0.79 6.37
CA ILE A 103 -14.05 -0.39 5.51
C ILE A 103 -13.93 -0.78 4.03
N THR A 104 -12.80 -1.30 3.59
CA THR A 104 -12.62 -1.60 2.16
C THR A 104 -13.12 -3.01 1.81
N ASN A 105 -13.27 -3.26 0.52
CA ASN A 105 -13.62 -4.58 0.00
C ASN A 105 -12.38 -5.47 -0.22
N GLY A 106 -11.21 -5.01 0.21
CA GLY A 106 -9.97 -5.80 0.12
C GLY A 106 -8.73 -5.00 -0.23
N CYS A 107 -8.87 -3.85 -0.87
CA CYS A 107 -7.72 -2.98 -1.13
C CYS A 107 -7.23 -2.31 0.14
N VAL A 108 -5.96 -1.89 0.11
CA VAL A 108 -5.32 -1.17 1.21
C VAL A 108 -5.13 0.27 0.78
N ASN A 109 -5.77 1.21 1.50
CA ASN A 109 -5.63 2.64 1.22
C ASN A 109 -4.65 3.27 2.20
N VAL A 110 -3.76 4.09 1.68
CA VAL A 110 -2.73 4.79 2.46
C VAL A 110 -2.73 6.28 2.09
N SER A 111 -2.11 7.10 2.94
CA SER A 111 -1.91 8.52 2.61
C SER A 111 -1.00 8.66 1.40
N ASP A 112 -1.02 9.84 0.78
CA ASP A 112 -0.16 10.11 -0.38
C ASP A 112 1.32 9.94 -0.04
N GLU A 113 1.73 10.41 1.13
CA GLU A 113 3.12 10.32 1.60
C GLU A 113 3.54 8.87 1.82
N VAL A 114 2.67 8.07 2.42
CA VAL A 114 2.94 6.65 2.67
C VAL A 114 2.98 5.88 1.35
N TYR A 115 2.10 6.21 0.40
CA TYR A 115 2.13 5.58 -0.92
C TYR A 115 3.48 5.82 -1.61
N ASP A 116 4.01 7.03 -1.54
CA ASP A 116 5.30 7.34 -2.13
C ASP A 116 6.45 6.53 -1.51
N LEU A 117 6.38 6.28 -0.20
CA LEU A 117 7.33 5.37 0.44
C LEU A 117 7.13 3.93 -0.04
N PHE A 118 5.90 3.48 -0.14
CA PHE A 118 5.57 2.09 -0.46
C PHE A 118 5.90 1.72 -1.90
N LYS A 119 5.92 2.66 -2.82
CA LYS A 119 6.28 2.42 -4.22
C LYS A 119 7.66 1.80 -4.40
N GLN A 120 8.54 1.97 -3.44
CA GLN A 120 9.91 1.47 -3.50
C GLN A 120 10.03 0.01 -3.09
N HIS A 121 8.95 -0.59 -2.61
CA HIS A 121 8.95 -1.95 -2.08
C HIS A 121 8.37 -2.93 -3.08
N LYS A 122 8.83 -4.19 -3.02
CA LYS A 122 8.48 -5.23 -4.01
C LYS A 122 7.60 -6.32 -3.43
N VAL A 123 7.44 -6.37 -2.11
CA VAL A 123 6.72 -7.44 -1.44
C VAL A 123 5.85 -6.86 -0.33
N VAL A 124 4.65 -7.41 -0.21
CA VAL A 124 3.75 -7.14 0.92
C VAL A 124 3.41 -8.47 1.60
N ILE A 125 3.45 -8.44 2.93
CA ILE A 125 2.96 -9.54 3.77
C ILE A 125 1.69 -9.03 4.44
N ILE A 126 0.58 -9.73 4.23
CA ILE A 126 -0.71 -9.36 4.83
C ILE A 126 -1.11 -10.46 5.82
N LYS A 127 -1.32 -10.07 7.06
CA LYS A 127 -1.66 -10.98 8.15
C LYS A 127 -2.85 -10.52 8.97
#